data_b5d526679e16e14c99b1f7767f1c8723
#
_entry.id   b5d526679e16e14c99b1f7767f1c8723
#
_cell.length_a   1.000
_cell.length_b   1.000
_cell.length_c   1.000
_cell.angle_alpha   90.00
_cell.angle_beta   90.00
_cell.angle_gamma   90.00
#
_symmetry.space_group_name_H-M   'P 1'
#
loop_
_entity.id
_entity.type
_entity.pdbx_description
1 polymer ?
#
loop_
_entity_poly.entity_id
_entity_poly.type
_entity_poly.pdbx_seq_one_letter_code
_entity_poly.pdbx_strand_id
1 'polypeptide(L)'
;MGSGEVRITGNSAVSCFFRGFFFLCFFSGLGSRVVISGYEHNAVTRPLHAIPNVTLTVLDTPPFQPERMVEELKAALAQGADVVICNHVSNVFGCVQPVEEMAALCVEAGVPFLLDASQSAGILPVRMDTLHAAFIAMPGHKGLYGPQGTGLLLCNHEAAPLLYGGTGSLSKLQTMPDMLPDRLESGTHNMPGIAGLLEGIRYVQRTGVETIAAHERRLTAQAVALLRQTEGIRLFWRDGFCHQTGVLSFVVEGVDCEELGEALARQGIALRAGLHCAPLAHRTVGTLKTGTVRFSPSAFNTSQQVVQFAQILQRTIRKM
;
A
#
# COMPACT_ATOMS: atom_id res chain seq x y z
N MET A 1 -6.55 -17.73 -22.23
CA MET A 1 -6.43 -16.25 -22.28
C MET A 1 -7.58 -15.69 -21.47
N GLY A 2 -7.42 -15.58 -20.16
CA GLY A 2 -8.44 -15.04 -19.27
C GLY A 2 -8.26 -13.53 -19.16
N SER A 3 -9.19 -12.76 -19.66
CA SER A 3 -9.32 -11.33 -19.31
C SER A 3 -9.61 -11.26 -17.82
N GLY A 4 -8.62 -10.88 -17.00
CA GLY A 4 -8.85 -10.65 -15.57
C GLY A 4 -10.02 -9.68 -15.41
N GLU A 5 -11.06 -10.09 -14.70
CA GLU A 5 -12.22 -9.23 -14.47
C GLU A 5 -11.87 -8.14 -13.48
N VAL A 6 -11.93 -6.88 -13.93
CA VAL A 6 -11.81 -5.70 -13.07
C VAL A 6 -13.14 -5.49 -12.34
N ARG A 7 -13.11 -5.43 -11.02
CA ARG A 7 -14.30 -5.22 -10.21
C ARG A 7 -14.14 -4.01 -9.30
N ILE A 8 -15.16 -3.17 -9.24
CA ILE A 8 -15.22 -1.98 -8.41
C ILE A 8 -16.12 -2.27 -7.23
N THR A 9 -15.59 -2.21 -6.02
CA THR A 9 -16.36 -2.41 -4.81
C THR A 9 -16.87 -1.08 -4.25
N GLY A 10 -18.14 -1.02 -3.89
CA GLY A 10 -18.82 0.20 -3.49
C GLY A 10 -19.20 0.30 -2.02
N ASN A 11 -18.77 -0.59 -1.16
CA ASN A 11 -19.07 -0.54 0.27
C ASN A 11 -17.93 0.08 1.08
N SER A 12 -18.27 0.71 2.21
CA SER A 12 -17.34 1.12 3.29
C SER A 12 -16.39 -0.01 3.75
N ALA A 13 -16.61 -1.20 3.19
CA ALA A 13 -15.80 -2.38 3.24
C ALA A 13 -14.36 -2.22 2.70
N VAL A 14 -13.94 -1.14 2.03
CA VAL A 14 -12.54 -1.06 1.59
C VAL A 14 -11.59 -0.95 2.78
N SER A 15 -11.96 -0.31 3.88
CA SER A 15 -11.23 -0.51 5.13
C SER A 15 -11.52 -1.87 5.78
N CYS A 16 -12.69 -2.48 5.56
CA CYS A 16 -13.01 -3.86 5.90
C CYS A 16 -12.45 -4.84 4.87
N PHE A 17 -12.34 -4.44 3.60
CA PHE A 17 -11.78 -5.22 2.51
C PHE A 17 -10.32 -5.57 2.77
N PHE A 18 -9.52 -4.60 3.23
CA PHE A 18 -8.20 -4.88 3.76
C PHE A 18 -8.24 -5.56 5.14
N ARG A 19 -9.33 -5.46 5.90
CA ARG A 19 -9.41 -5.98 7.26
C ARG A 19 -9.83 -7.44 7.41
N GLY A 20 -10.41 -8.05 6.41
CA GLY A 20 -10.90 -9.42 6.59
C GLY A 20 -11.17 -10.18 5.31
N PHE A 21 -11.60 -9.50 4.27
CA PHE A 21 -12.04 -10.12 3.03
C PHE A 21 -10.93 -10.89 2.31
N PHE A 22 -9.76 -10.29 2.21
CA PHE A 22 -8.61 -10.83 1.53
C PHE A 22 -8.14 -12.16 2.13
N PHE A 23 -8.22 -12.29 3.47
CA PHE A 23 -7.67 -13.42 4.19
C PHE A 23 -8.65 -14.54 4.41
N LEU A 24 -9.87 -14.24 4.85
CA LEU A 24 -10.83 -15.30 5.17
C LEU A 24 -11.36 -16.01 3.91
N CYS A 25 -11.52 -15.30 2.81
CA CYS A 25 -11.95 -15.89 1.54
C CYS A 25 -10.91 -16.84 0.94
N PHE A 26 -9.62 -16.55 1.17
CA PHE A 26 -8.53 -17.33 0.62
C PHE A 26 -8.16 -18.53 1.52
N PHE A 27 -8.20 -18.33 2.85
CA PHE A 27 -7.73 -19.31 3.82
C PHE A 27 -8.74 -20.40 4.23
N SER A 28 -10.00 -20.34 3.81
CA SER A 28 -10.96 -21.42 4.07
C SER A 28 -10.60 -22.76 3.43
N GLY A 29 -9.50 -22.83 2.66
CA GLY A 29 -9.03 -24.05 2.00
C GLY A 29 -7.53 -24.14 1.73
N LEU A 30 -6.75 -23.09 2.07
CA LEU A 30 -5.30 -23.06 1.88
C LEU A 30 -4.55 -23.27 3.20
N GLY A 31 -3.35 -23.78 3.08
CA GLY A 31 -2.47 -24.07 4.22
C GLY A 31 -2.08 -22.85 5.04
N SER A 32 -1.27 -23.07 6.05
CA SER A 32 -1.04 -22.12 7.15
C SER A 32 0.26 -21.33 7.03
N ARG A 33 1.07 -21.54 5.98
CA ARG A 33 2.40 -20.90 5.83
C ARG A 33 2.32 -19.68 4.91
N VAL A 34 2.37 -18.49 5.50
CA VAL A 34 2.23 -17.23 4.78
C VAL A 34 3.56 -16.49 4.80
N VAL A 35 4.04 -16.10 3.62
CA VAL A 35 5.19 -15.21 3.47
C VAL A 35 4.69 -13.79 3.25
N ILE A 36 5.22 -12.83 4.00
CA ILE A 36 4.88 -11.40 3.85
C ILE A 36 6.14 -10.56 3.77
N SER A 37 6.05 -9.39 3.12
CA SER A 37 7.14 -8.41 3.18
C SER A 37 7.23 -7.77 4.58
N GLY A 38 8.42 -7.29 4.96
CA GLY A 38 8.63 -6.50 6.16
C GLY A 38 7.99 -5.10 6.10
N TYR A 39 7.31 -4.76 5.01
CA TYR A 39 6.70 -3.45 4.79
C TYR A 39 5.18 -3.44 4.84
N GLU A 40 4.58 -4.57 5.23
CA GLU A 40 3.12 -4.71 5.22
C GLU A 40 2.43 -3.75 6.19
N HIS A 41 1.35 -3.16 5.69
CA HIS A 41 0.44 -2.34 6.49
C HIS A 41 -0.36 -3.22 7.48
N ASN A 42 -0.80 -2.65 8.59
CA ASN A 42 -1.67 -3.32 9.58
C ASN A 42 -2.97 -3.90 8.98
N ALA A 43 -3.40 -3.42 7.82
CA ALA A 43 -4.52 -4.00 7.09
C ALA A 43 -4.24 -5.44 6.62
N VAL A 44 -2.97 -5.78 6.40
CA VAL A 44 -2.51 -7.13 6.06
C VAL A 44 -2.14 -7.91 7.32
N THR A 45 -1.31 -7.35 8.18
CA THR A 45 -0.74 -8.08 9.32
C THR A 45 -1.77 -8.43 10.39
N ARG A 46 -2.70 -7.52 10.73
CA ARG A 46 -3.70 -7.76 11.78
C ARG A 46 -4.66 -8.91 11.44
N PRO A 47 -5.24 -9.01 10.24
CA PRO A 47 -6.02 -10.18 9.85
C PRO A 47 -5.23 -11.47 9.92
N LEU A 48 -3.97 -11.50 9.47
CA LEU A 48 -3.11 -12.69 9.56
C LEU A 48 -2.90 -13.16 10.99
N HIS A 49 -2.70 -12.24 11.93
CA HIS A 49 -2.57 -12.59 13.34
C HIS A 49 -3.90 -13.04 14.00
N ALA A 50 -5.03 -12.72 13.38
CA ALA A 50 -6.34 -13.14 13.87
C ALA A 50 -6.76 -14.53 13.38
N ILE A 51 -6.08 -15.09 12.38
CA ILE A 51 -6.37 -16.42 11.83
C ILE A 51 -5.60 -17.48 12.64
N PRO A 52 -6.29 -18.48 13.21
CA PRO A 52 -5.64 -19.55 13.94
C PRO A 52 -4.69 -20.35 13.05
N ASN A 53 -3.60 -20.85 13.63
CA ASN A 53 -2.65 -21.77 13.00
C ASN A 53 -1.91 -21.21 11.76
N VAL A 54 -1.86 -19.89 11.58
CA VAL A 54 -1.04 -19.25 10.54
C VAL A 54 0.39 -19.11 11.02
N THR A 55 1.33 -19.62 10.24
CA THR A 55 2.77 -19.40 10.42
C THR A 55 3.21 -18.29 9.47
N LEU A 56 3.74 -17.19 10.03
CA LEU A 56 4.22 -16.05 9.25
C LEU A 56 5.73 -16.09 9.08
N THR A 57 6.18 -16.04 7.83
CA THR A 57 7.56 -15.72 7.47
C THR A 57 7.59 -14.28 6.98
N VAL A 58 8.35 -13.43 7.66
CA VAL A 58 8.51 -12.02 7.32
C VAL A 58 9.85 -11.84 6.61
N LEU A 59 9.83 -11.30 5.39
CA LEU A 59 11.04 -10.91 4.66
C LEU A 59 11.53 -9.57 5.25
N ASP A 60 12.56 -9.62 6.10
CA ASP A 60 13.03 -8.47 6.90
C ASP A 60 14.14 -7.69 6.18
N THR A 61 13.94 -7.47 4.89
CA THR A 61 14.89 -6.76 4.02
C THR A 61 14.96 -5.27 4.37
N PRO A 62 16.15 -4.67 4.49
CA PRO A 62 16.28 -3.21 4.63
C PRO A 62 15.69 -2.46 3.43
N PRO A 63 15.22 -1.19 3.61
CA PRO A 63 14.64 -0.42 2.51
C PRO A 63 15.62 -0.25 1.35
N PHE A 64 15.08 -0.18 0.14
CA PHE A 64 15.83 0.07 -1.09
C PHE A 64 16.86 -1.03 -1.47
N GLN A 65 16.63 -2.28 -1.06
CA GLN A 65 17.43 -3.45 -1.42
C GLN A 65 16.57 -4.52 -2.12
N PRO A 66 16.08 -4.26 -3.33
CA PRO A 66 15.16 -5.18 -4.03
C PRO A 66 15.79 -6.56 -4.30
N GLU A 67 17.09 -6.62 -4.61
CA GLU A 67 17.79 -7.88 -4.89
C GLU A 67 17.76 -8.80 -3.67
N ARG A 68 17.97 -8.24 -2.48
CA ARG A 68 17.91 -8.99 -1.22
C ARG A 68 16.49 -9.49 -0.91
N MET A 69 15.46 -8.69 -1.23
CA MET A 69 14.07 -9.12 -1.09
C MET A 69 13.78 -10.36 -1.93
N VAL A 70 14.29 -10.41 -3.17
CA VAL A 70 14.16 -11.56 -4.07
C VAL A 70 14.89 -12.78 -3.50
N GLU A 71 16.10 -12.61 -2.97
CA GLU A 71 16.86 -13.71 -2.36
C GLU A 71 16.16 -14.27 -1.11
N GLU A 72 15.67 -13.41 -0.24
CA GLU A 72 14.92 -13.82 0.96
C GLU A 72 13.62 -14.56 0.56
N LEU A 73 12.91 -14.10 -0.48
CA LEU A 73 11.73 -14.80 -0.99
C LEU A 73 12.08 -16.19 -1.54
N LYS A 74 13.15 -16.31 -2.33
CA LYS A 74 13.61 -17.63 -2.82
C LYS A 74 13.86 -18.60 -1.67
N ALA A 75 14.53 -18.14 -0.63
CA ALA A 75 14.80 -18.95 0.55
C ALA A 75 13.52 -19.35 1.29
N ALA A 76 12.54 -18.45 1.41
CA ALA A 76 11.26 -18.73 2.03
C ALA A 76 10.41 -19.73 1.21
N LEU A 77 10.37 -19.58 -0.11
CA LEU A 77 9.67 -20.51 -0.99
C LEU A 77 10.28 -21.93 -0.94
N ALA A 78 11.61 -22.04 -0.85
CA ALA A 78 12.30 -23.33 -0.70
C ALA A 78 11.95 -24.04 0.64
N GLN A 79 11.61 -23.30 1.69
CA GLN A 79 11.13 -23.85 2.94
C GLN A 79 9.63 -24.23 2.89
N GLY A 80 8.96 -23.83 1.84
CA GLY A 80 7.55 -24.06 1.58
C GLY A 80 6.67 -22.89 2.05
N ALA A 81 5.87 -22.39 1.14
CA ALA A 81 4.87 -21.36 1.37
C ALA A 81 3.55 -21.78 0.73
N ASP A 82 2.43 -21.39 1.32
CA ASP A 82 1.10 -21.63 0.78
C ASP A 82 0.55 -20.37 0.10
N VAL A 83 1.08 -19.21 0.46
CA VAL A 83 0.75 -17.91 -0.16
C VAL A 83 1.85 -16.89 0.13
N VAL A 84 2.07 -15.99 -0.82
CA VAL A 84 2.94 -14.81 -0.66
C VAL A 84 2.11 -13.54 -0.77
N ILE A 85 2.29 -12.61 0.16
CA ILE A 85 1.61 -11.31 0.15
C ILE A 85 2.68 -10.22 0.22
N CYS A 86 2.60 -9.27 -0.69
CA CYS A 86 3.53 -8.17 -0.74
C CYS A 86 2.82 -6.85 -1.04
N ASN A 87 3.16 -5.79 -0.30
CA ASN A 87 2.82 -4.46 -0.75
C ASN A 87 3.78 -4.03 -1.87
N HIS A 88 3.26 -3.38 -2.90
CA HIS A 88 4.08 -2.90 -4.02
C HIS A 88 5.01 -1.75 -3.59
N VAL A 89 4.52 -0.90 -2.69
CA VAL A 89 5.26 0.28 -2.21
C VAL A 89 5.04 0.44 -0.72
N SER A 90 6.12 0.59 0.03
CA SER A 90 6.04 0.90 1.46
C SER A 90 5.35 2.25 1.69
N ASN A 91 4.31 2.25 2.49
CA ASN A 91 3.63 3.49 2.89
C ASN A 91 4.45 4.35 3.87
N VAL A 92 5.56 3.83 4.37
CA VAL A 92 6.48 4.54 5.28
C VAL A 92 7.62 5.17 4.49
N PHE A 93 8.36 4.38 3.71
CA PHE A 93 9.61 4.82 3.08
C PHE A 93 9.47 5.09 1.58
N GLY A 94 8.34 4.73 0.97
CA GLY A 94 8.15 4.85 -0.48
C GLY A 94 9.03 3.89 -1.29
N CYS A 95 9.72 2.94 -0.65
CA CYS A 95 10.50 1.93 -1.37
C CYS A 95 9.57 1.02 -2.18
N VAL A 96 9.94 0.82 -3.44
CA VAL A 96 9.23 -0.03 -4.40
C VAL A 96 9.78 -1.43 -4.29
N GLN A 97 8.91 -2.41 -4.10
CA GLN A 97 9.28 -3.82 -4.05
C GLN A 97 9.40 -4.39 -5.47
N PRO A 98 10.26 -5.39 -5.69
CA PRO A 98 10.48 -6.02 -6.99
C PRO A 98 9.37 -7.04 -7.30
N VAL A 99 8.13 -6.55 -7.41
CA VAL A 99 6.93 -7.41 -7.45
C VAL A 99 6.83 -8.26 -8.71
N GLU A 100 7.41 -7.82 -9.83
CA GLU A 100 7.48 -8.60 -11.06
C GLU A 100 8.35 -9.86 -10.86
N GLU A 101 9.53 -9.69 -10.26
CA GLU A 101 10.44 -10.81 -9.97
C GLU A 101 9.86 -11.72 -8.89
N MET A 102 9.26 -11.14 -7.85
CA MET A 102 8.60 -11.91 -6.78
C MET A 102 7.43 -12.73 -7.32
N ALA A 103 6.61 -12.14 -8.18
CA ALA A 103 5.48 -12.83 -8.80
C ALA A 103 5.94 -13.97 -9.70
N ALA A 104 7.00 -13.77 -10.50
CA ALA A 104 7.59 -14.82 -11.34
C ALA A 104 8.06 -16.03 -10.51
N LEU A 105 8.74 -15.78 -9.39
CA LEU A 105 9.14 -16.84 -8.46
C LEU A 105 7.97 -17.59 -7.87
N CYS A 106 6.88 -16.87 -7.54
CA CYS A 106 5.66 -17.50 -7.04
C CYS A 106 4.99 -18.39 -8.10
N VAL A 107 4.96 -17.94 -9.36
CA VAL A 107 4.45 -18.75 -10.49
C VAL A 107 5.28 -20.00 -10.66
N GLU A 108 6.61 -19.91 -10.65
CA GLU A 108 7.52 -21.07 -10.76
C GLU A 108 7.32 -22.06 -9.61
N ALA A 109 7.06 -21.55 -8.39
CA ALA A 109 6.82 -22.38 -7.21
C ALA A 109 5.37 -22.92 -7.13
N GLY A 110 4.45 -22.49 -7.99
CA GLY A 110 3.01 -22.80 -7.89
C GLY A 110 2.35 -22.20 -6.68
N VAL A 111 2.86 -21.09 -6.13
CA VAL A 111 2.37 -20.43 -4.93
C VAL A 111 1.60 -19.17 -5.32
N PRO A 112 0.36 -18.97 -4.85
CA PRO A 112 -0.40 -17.76 -5.13
C PRO A 112 0.30 -16.49 -4.61
N PHE A 113 0.34 -15.45 -5.46
CA PHE A 113 0.86 -14.13 -5.12
C PHE A 113 -0.26 -13.09 -4.97
N LEU A 114 -0.26 -12.36 -3.87
CA LEU A 114 -1.24 -11.35 -3.55
C LEU A 114 -0.55 -9.99 -3.43
N LEU A 115 -1.02 -9.00 -4.20
CA LEU A 115 -0.44 -7.66 -4.24
C LEU A 115 -1.31 -6.63 -3.52
N ASP A 116 -0.74 -5.96 -2.52
CA ASP A 116 -1.28 -4.71 -2.01
C ASP A 116 -0.75 -3.53 -2.84
N ALA A 117 -1.58 -3.03 -3.76
CA ALA A 117 -1.26 -1.90 -4.62
C ALA A 117 -1.73 -0.55 -4.04
N SER A 118 -1.95 -0.47 -2.72
CA SER A 118 -2.49 0.73 -2.05
C SER A 118 -1.67 2.00 -2.22
N GLN A 119 -0.38 1.88 -2.46
CA GLN A 119 0.53 3.02 -2.63
C GLN A 119 1.05 3.13 -4.07
N SER A 120 0.77 2.14 -4.92
CA SER A 120 1.24 2.13 -6.30
C SER A 120 0.14 2.43 -7.31
N ALA A 121 -1.12 2.04 -7.04
CA ALA A 121 -2.22 2.34 -7.95
C ALA A 121 -2.35 3.84 -8.21
N GLY A 122 -2.29 4.23 -9.48
CA GLY A 122 -2.28 5.63 -9.93
C GLY A 122 -0.92 6.32 -9.91
N ILE A 123 0.13 5.67 -9.37
CA ILE A 123 1.51 6.21 -9.26
C ILE A 123 2.50 5.35 -10.05
N LEU A 124 2.31 4.04 -10.06
CA LEU A 124 3.12 3.08 -10.83
C LEU A 124 2.21 2.24 -11.70
N PRO A 125 2.71 1.68 -12.82
CA PRO A 125 1.99 0.69 -13.57
C PRO A 125 1.67 -0.52 -12.67
N VAL A 126 0.40 -0.95 -12.66
CA VAL A 126 -0.05 -2.16 -11.99
C VAL A 126 -0.80 -3.00 -13.01
N ARG A 127 -0.23 -4.13 -13.39
CA ARG A 127 -0.72 -4.96 -14.48
C ARG A 127 -0.92 -6.40 -14.03
N MET A 128 -2.17 -6.84 -13.96
CA MET A 128 -2.50 -8.19 -13.53
C MET A 128 -2.07 -9.26 -14.54
N ASP A 129 -2.12 -8.92 -15.81
CA ASP A 129 -1.73 -9.80 -16.93
C ASP A 129 -0.23 -10.15 -16.93
N THR A 130 0.62 -9.26 -16.46
CA THR A 130 2.06 -9.50 -16.37
C THR A 130 2.51 -10.07 -15.03
N LEU A 131 1.83 -9.70 -13.95
CA LEU A 131 2.15 -10.17 -12.60
C LEU A 131 1.61 -11.58 -12.32
N HIS A 132 0.62 -12.05 -13.09
CA HIS A 132 -0.09 -13.31 -12.80
C HIS A 132 -0.53 -13.44 -11.34
N ALA A 133 -0.75 -12.30 -10.66
CA ALA A 133 -1.18 -12.29 -9.27
C ALA A 133 -2.55 -12.95 -9.12
N ALA A 134 -2.76 -13.69 -8.03
CA ALA A 134 -4.06 -14.24 -7.70
C ALA A 134 -5.07 -13.13 -7.41
N PHE A 135 -4.62 -12.09 -6.67
CA PHE A 135 -5.40 -10.90 -6.35
C PHE A 135 -4.53 -9.66 -6.32
N ILE A 136 -5.12 -8.52 -6.73
CA ILE A 136 -4.54 -7.18 -6.54
C ILE A 136 -5.58 -6.30 -5.87
N ALA A 137 -5.24 -5.73 -4.72
CA ALA A 137 -6.14 -4.87 -3.96
C ALA A 137 -5.64 -3.44 -3.91
N MET A 138 -6.54 -2.47 -4.03
CA MET A 138 -6.22 -1.04 -3.98
C MET A 138 -7.39 -0.19 -3.49
N PRO A 139 -7.17 0.77 -2.56
CA PRO A 139 -8.20 1.69 -2.11
C PRO A 139 -8.41 2.81 -3.14
N GLY A 140 -9.66 3.26 -3.30
CA GLY A 140 -9.99 4.32 -4.23
C GLY A 140 -9.53 5.71 -3.80
N HIS A 141 -9.39 5.95 -2.49
CA HIS A 141 -9.13 7.27 -1.90
C HIS A 141 -7.65 7.68 -1.79
N LYS A 142 -6.73 6.94 -2.42
CA LYS A 142 -5.31 7.28 -2.49
C LYS A 142 -4.94 7.73 -3.90
N GLY A 143 -3.96 7.14 -4.54
CA GLY A 143 -3.49 7.52 -5.87
C GLY A 143 -4.52 7.38 -7.00
N LEU A 144 -5.68 6.76 -6.75
CA LEU A 144 -6.82 6.76 -7.68
C LEU A 144 -7.76 7.97 -7.53
N TYR A 145 -7.50 8.89 -6.59
CA TYR A 145 -8.24 10.14 -6.37
C TYR A 145 -9.76 9.98 -6.21
N GLY A 146 -10.23 8.81 -5.85
CA GLY A 146 -11.64 8.53 -5.55
C GLY A 146 -12.03 8.88 -4.10
N PRO A 147 -13.32 8.82 -3.76
CA PRO A 147 -13.79 9.07 -2.41
C PRO A 147 -13.42 7.93 -1.45
N GLN A 148 -13.41 8.25 -0.15
CA GLN A 148 -13.27 7.25 0.91
C GLN A 148 -14.42 6.23 0.86
N GLY A 149 -14.16 5.01 1.32
CA GLY A 149 -15.13 3.92 1.28
C GLY A 149 -15.29 3.26 -0.09
N THR A 150 -14.38 3.50 -1.02
CA THR A 150 -14.30 2.84 -2.33
C THR A 150 -12.94 2.16 -2.54
N GLY A 151 -12.89 1.19 -3.44
CA GLY A 151 -11.68 0.51 -3.85
C GLY A 151 -11.91 -0.49 -4.97
N LEU A 152 -10.84 -1.15 -5.37
CA LEU A 152 -10.83 -2.15 -6.42
C LEU A 152 -10.16 -3.42 -5.92
N LEU A 153 -10.76 -4.56 -6.25
CA LEU A 153 -10.12 -5.87 -6.18
C LEU A 153 -10.08 -6.46 -7.58
N LEU A 154 -8.90 -6.74 -8.07
CA LEU A 154 -8.71 -7.52 -9.28
C LEU A 154 -8.57 -8.98 -8.87
N CYS A 155 -9.39 -9.84 -9.45
CA CYS A 155 -9.43 -11.27 -9.13
C CYS A 155 -9.02 -12.10 -10.34
N ASN A 156 -8.03 -12.95 -10.18
CA ASN A 156 -7.59 -13.96 -11.14
C ASN A 156 -7.66 -15.36 -10.53
N HIS A 157 -8.27 -15.47 -9.36
CA HIS A 157 -8.44 -16.70 -8.60
C HIS A 157 -9.81 -16.74 -7.94
N GLU A 158 -10.33 -17.92 -7.64
CA GLU A 158 -11.57 -18.04 -6.90
C GLU A 158 -11.42 -17.60 -5.44
N ALA A 159 -12.46 -16.96 -4.92
CA ALA A 159 -12.55 -16.56 -3.53
C ALA A 159 -13.94 -16.89 -2.95
N ALA A 160 -13.98 -17.30 -1.69
CA ALA A 160 -15.21 -17.45 -0.96
C ALA A 160 -15.74 -16.11 -0.44
N PRO A 161 -17.06 -15.92 -0.31
CA PRO A 161 -17.60 -14.70 0.28
C PRO A 161 -17.23 -14.61 1.77
N LEU A 162 -16.79 -13.43 2.20
CA LEU A 162 -16.61 -13.11 3.61
C LEU A 162 -17.92 -12.67 4.27
N LEU A 163 -18.72 -11.89 3.53
CA LEU A 163 -19.99 -11.36 3.98
C LEU A 163 -21.10 -12.00 3.18
N TYR A 164 -22.12 -12.46 3.87
CA TYR A 164 -23.30 -13.07 3.30
C TYR A 164 -24.48 -12.11 3.42
N GLY A 165 -25.25 -11.93 2.35
CA GLY A 165 -26.42 -11.05 2.35
C GLY A 165 -27.07 -10.93 1.00
N GLY A 166 -28.06 -10.06 0.89
CA GLY A 166 -28.73 -9.79 -0.37
C GLY A 166 -27.83 -9.04 -1.35
N THR A 167 -27.88 -9.41 -2.62
CA THR A 167 -27.08 -8.80 -3.70
C THR A 167 -27.97 -8.07 -4.71
N GLY A 168 -29.30 -8.19 -4.57
CA GLY A 168 -30.26 -7.64 -5.55
C GLY A 168 -30.49 -8.53 -6.78
N SER A 169 -29.73 -9.62 -6.92
CA SER A 169 -29.86 -10.60 -8.00
C SER A 169 -30.23 -11.99 -7.46
N LEU A 170 -30.68 -12.87 -8.36
CA LEU A 170 -30.95 -14.29 -8.09
C LEU A 170 -31.70 -14.56 -6.78
N SER A 171 -32.74 -13.76 -6.48
CA SER A 171 -33.48 -13.73 -5.20
C SER A 171 -34.08 -15.08 -4.75
N LYS A 172 -34.13 -16.08 -5.64
CA LYS A 172 -34.59 -17.43 -5.29
C LYS A 172 -33.52 -18.28 -4.58
N LEU A 173 -32.22 -17.91 -4.74
CA LEU A 173 -31.14 -18.64 -4.08
C LEU A 173 -31.06 -18.27 -2.62
N GLN A 174 -30.83 -19.26 -1.76
CA GLN A 174 -30.55 -19.06 -0.33
C GLN A 174 -29.04 -19.03 -0.02
N THR A 175 -28.20 -19.23 -1.04
CA THR A 175 -26.75 -19.10 -1.01
C THR A 175 -26.30 -17.85 -1.76
N MET A 176 -25.08 -17.40 -1.51
CA MET A 176 -24.50 -16.32 -2.34
C MET A 176 -24.42 -16.78 -3.80
N PRO A 177 -24.68 -15.87 -4.75
CA PRO A 177 -24.48 -16.16 -6.19
C PRO A 177 -23.04 -16.56 -6.50
N ASP A 178 -22.85 -17.42 -7.49
CA ASP A 178 -21.48 -17.81 -7.90
C ASP A 178 -20.80 -16.75 -8.78
N MET A 179 -21.60 -15.88 -9.40
CA MET A 179 -21.07 -14.83 -10.30
C MET A 179 -20.49 -13.65 -9.52
N LEU A 180 -19.42 -13.08 -10.03
CA LEU A 180 -18.87 -11.79 -9.57
C LEU A 180 -19.66 -10.62 -10.22
N PRO A 181 -19.86 -9.49 -9.53
CA PRO A 181 -19.35 -9.17 -8.19
C PRO A 181 -20.19 -9.74 -7.04
N ASP A 182 -21.39 -10.24 -7.28
CA ASP A 182 -22.41 -10.60 -6.31
C ASP A 182 -21.90 -11.64 -5.28
N ARG A 183 -21.04 -12.57 -5.72
CA ARG A 183 -20.41 -13.54 -4.83
C ARG A 183 -19.63 -12.91 -3.68
N LEU A 184 -18.99 -11.79 -3.93
CA LEU A 184 -18.07 -11.13 -2.98
C LEU A 184 -18.63 -9.83 -2.40
N GLU A 185 -19.73 -9.31 -2.95
CA GLU A 185 -20.32 -8.04 -2.53
C GLU A 185 -21.78 -8.23 -2.12
N SER A 186 -22.04 -8.22 -0.81
CA SER A 186 -23.38 -8.22 -0.25
C SER A 186 -23.82 -6.81 0.13
N GLY A 187 -25.12 -6.53 -0.02
CA GLY A 187 -25.73 -5.24 0.33
C GLY A 187 -25.90 -4.30 -0.87
N THR A 188 -26.44 -3.12 -0.60
CA THR A 188 -26.64 -2.07 -1.62
C THR A 188 -25.29 -1.36 -1.88
N HIS A 189 -24.89 -1.33 -3.14
CA HIS A 189 -23.63 -0.70 -3.54
C HIS A 189 -23.61 0.82 -3.30
N ASN A 190 -22.45 1.35 -2.94
CA ASN A 190 -22.20 2.79 -2.82
C ASN A 190 -22.05 3.43 -4.22
N MET A 191 -23.17 3.55 -4.96
CA MET A 191 -23.17 4.07 -6.32
C MET A 191 -22.55 5.48 -6.44
N PRO A 192 -22.84 6.46 -5.54
CA PRO A 192 -22.18 7.75 -5.60
C PRO A 192 -20.66 7.66 -5.42
N GLY A 193 -20.19 6.79 -4.52
CA GLY A 193 -18.77 6.55 -4.33
C GLY A 193 -18.09 5.91 -5.54
N ILE A 194 -18.75 4.93 -6.19
CA ILE A 194 -18.26 4.27 -7.40
C ILE A 194 -18.16 5.29 -8.55
N ALA A 195 -19.19 6.14 -8.73
CA ALA A 195 -19.15 7.21 -9.73
C ALA A 195 -18.00 8.20 -9.49
N GLY A 196 -17.76 8.58 -8.23
CA GLY A 196 -16.63 9.43 -7.84
C GLY A 196 -15.28 8.75 -8.10
N LEU A 197 -15.14 7.45 -7.81
CA LEU A 197 -13.92 6.69 -8.10
C LEU A 197 -13.67 6.62 -9.62
N LEU A 198 -14.71 6.44 -10.43
CA LEU A 198 -14.58 6.46 -11.89
C LEU A 198 -13.98 7.78 -12.40
N GLU A 199 -14.41 8.92 -11.85
CA GLU A 199 -13.85 10.23 -12.22
C GLU A 199 -12.39 10.38 -11.75
N GLY A 200 -12.04 9.86 -10.56
CA GLY A 200 -10.66 9.80 -10.09
C GLY A 200 -9.77 8.97 -11.04
N ILE A 201 -10.23 7.79 -11.45
CA ILE A 201 -9.50 6.95 -12.43
C ILE A 201 -9.37 7.68 -13.78
N ARG A 202 -10.41 8.34 -14.25
CA ARG A 202 -10.38 9.15 -15.49
C ARG A 202 -9.37 10.30 -15.37
N TYR A 203 -9.27 10.94 -14.22
CA TYR A 203 -8.25 11.96 -13.97
C TYR A 203 -6.83 11.36 -14.11
N VAL A 204 -6.56 10.22 -13.47
CA VAL A 204 -5.27 9.53 -13.57
C VAL A 204 -4.96 9.14 -15.03
N GLN A 205 -5.94 8.61 -15.76
CA GLN A 205 -5.77 8.24 -17.17
C GLN A 205 -5.46 9.45 -18.06
N ARG A 206 -6.16 10.59 -17.86
CA ARG A 206 -5.91 11.82 -18.64
C ARG A 206 -4.57 12.47 -18.32
N THR A 207 -4.16 12.45 -17.05
CA THR A 207 -2.91 13.07 -16.60
C THR A 207 -1.69 12.19 -16.92
N GLY A 208 -1.87 10.87 -16.86
CA GLY A 208 -0.82 9.86 -17.03
C GLY A 208 -0.14 9.51 -15.71
N VAL A 209 -0.04 8.21 -15.44
CA VAL A 209 0.60 7.66 -14.23
C VAL A 209 2.05 8.12 -14.12
N GLU A 210 2.81 8.06 -15.21
CA GLU A 210 4.21 8.48 -15.27
C GLU A 210 4.39 9.98 -15.00
N THR A 211 3.44 10.82 -15.48
CA THR A 211 3.44 12.27 -15.25
C THR A 211 3.23 12.57 -13.77
N ILE A 212 2.25 11.92 -13.13
CA ILE A 212 1.97 12.07 -11.70
C ILE A 212 3.20 11.62 -10.90
N ALA A 213 3.73 10.43 -11.18
CA ALA A 213 4.89 9.89 -10.49
C ALA A 213 6.14 10.77 -10.64
N ALA A 214 6.42 11.29 -11.83
CA ALA A 214 7.55 12.18 -12.09
C ALA A 214 7.40 13.51 -11.33
N HIS A 215 6.19 14.07 -11.27
CA HIS A 215 5.90 15.26 -10.51
C HIS A 215 6.14 15.05 -9.00
N GLU A 216 5.58 14.01 -8.42
CA GLU A 216 5.74 13.70 -6.99
C GLU A 216 7.20 13.42 -6.63
N ARG A 217 7.93 12.63 -7.45
CA ARG A 217 9.37 12.39 -7.25
C ARG A 217 10.19 13.69 -7.33
N ARG A 218 9.88 14.59 -8.27
CA ARG A 218 10.56 15.87 -8.39
C ARG A 218 10.37 16.74 -7.14
N LEU A 219 9.16 16.82 -6.59
CA LEU A 219 8.87 17.53 -5.34
C LEU A 219 9.61 16.90 -4.14
N THR A 220 9.65 15.59 -4.07
CA THR A 220 10.37 14.88 -3.02
C THR A 220 11.88 15.05 -3.14
N ALA A 221 12.44 15.01 -4.35
CA ALA A 221 13.86 15.31 -4.59
C ALA A 221 14.22 16.74 -4.16
N GLN A 222 13.34 17.71 -4.42
CA GLN A 222 13.51 19.08 -3.95
C GLN A 222 13.51 19.15 -2.41
N ALA A 223 12.59 18.44 -1.73
CA ALA A 223 12.57 18.37 -0.28
C ALA A 223 13.87 17.78 0.28
N VAL A 224 14.35 16.68 -0.29
CA VAL A 224 15.65 16.08 0.07
C VAL A 224 16.80 17.08 -0.10
N ALA A 225 16.87 17.76 -1.25
CA ALA A 225 17.94 18.73 -1.51
C ALA A 225 17.97 19.88 -0.49
N LEU A 226 16.80 20.32 -0.02
CA LEU A 226 16.67 21.40 0.98
C LEU A 226 16.96 20.92 2.41
N LEU A 227 16.70 19.64 2.71
CA LEU A 227 16.75 19.14 4.08
C LEU A 227 18.03 18.35 4.40
N ARG A 228 18.70 17.73 3.42
CA ARG A 228 19.84 16.83 3.65
C ARG A 228 21.05 17.46 4.36
N GLN A 229 21.13 18.78 4.37
CA GLN A 229 22.18 19.51 5.07
C GLN A 229 21.73 20.08 6.43
N THR A 230 20.49 19.82 6.84
CA THR A 230 19.97 20.24 8.12
C THR A 230 20.52 19.32 9.22
N GLU A 231 21.21 19.88 10.19
CA GLU A 231 21.80 19.13 11.31
C GLU A 231 20.72 18.37 12.07
N GLY A 232 21.04 17.14 12.49
CA GLY A 232 20.15 16.26 13.24
C GLY A 232 19.05 15.61 12.43
N ILE A 233 18.87 15.90 11.14
CA ILE A 233 17.89 15.22 10.29
C ILE A 233 18.50 13.96 9.68
N ARG A 234 17.82 12.81 9.84
CA ARG A 234 18.07 11.58 9.08
C ARG A 234 16.90 11.35 8.12
N LEU A 235 17.17 11.42 6.82
CA LEU A 235 16.21 11.16 5.74
C LEU A 235 16.29 9.70 5.29
N PHE A 236 15.13 9.08 5.04
CA PHE A 236 15.05 7.74 4.46
C PHE A 236 14.78 7.86 2.95
N TRP A 237 15.86 7.88 2.19
CA TRP A 237 15.82 8.06 0.75
C TRP A 237 17.01 7.37 0.08
N ARG A 238 16.94 7.16 -1.23
CA ARG A 238 18.03 6.61 -2.04
C ARG A 238 18.41 7.60 -3.14
N ASP A 239 19.71 7.70 -3.40
CA ASP A 239 20.25 8.54 -4.48
C ASP A 239 19.61 8.19 -5.82
N GLY A 240 19.24 9.21 -6.58
CA GLY A 240 18.55 9.08 -7.86
C GLY A 240 17.09 8.59 -7.75
N PHE A 241 16.55 8.41 -6.55
CA PHE A 241 15.20 7.85 -6.33
C PHE A 241 14.97 6.49 -7.02
N CYS A 242 16.03 5.72 -7.20
CA CYS A 242 15.92 4.37 -7.73
C CYS A 242 15.10 3.51 -6.75
N HIS A 243 14.06 2.86 -7.25
CA HIS A 243 13.12 2.07 -6.44
C HIS A 243 12.46 2.88 -5.30
N GLN A 244 12.15 4.17 -5.54
CA GLN A 244 11.45 5.02 -4.58
C GLN A 244 10.38 5.87 -5.28
N THR A 245 9.22 5.99 -4.64
CA THR A 245 8.12 6.89 -5.04
C THR A 245 8.29 8.27 -4.41
N GLY A 246 7.27 9.16 -4.57
CA GLY A 246 7.23 10.48 -3.97
C GLY A 246 7.04 10.53 -2.44
N VAL A 247 7.35 9.47 -1.71
CA VAL A 247 7.24 9.41 -0.24
C VAL A 247 8.61 9.56 0.41
N LEU A 248 8.71 10.45 1.40
CA LEU A 248 9.93 10.69 2.18
C LEU A 248 9.60 10.63 3.67
N SER A 249 10.16 9.66 4.39
CA SER A 249 10.15 9.67 5.84
C SER A 249 11.46 10.22 6.38
N PHE A 250 11.39 10.85 7.56
CA PHE A 250 12.56 11.36 8.26
C PHE A 250 12.38 11.34 9.77
N VAL A 251 13.49 11.39 10.49
CA VAL A 251 13.54 11.59 11.94
C VAL A 251 14.46 12.78 12.24
N VAL A 252 14.22 13.43 13.36
CA VAL A 252 15.09 14.49 13.89
C VAL A 252 15.66 14.00 15.22
N GLU A 253 16.97 14.04 15.36
CA GLU A 253 17.65 13.57 16.54
C GLU A 253 17.22 14.36 17.79
N GLY A 254 16.86 13.63 18.85
CA GLY A 254 16.40 14.22 20.10
C GLY A 254 14.99 14.81 20.09
N VAL A 255 14.26 14.74 18.95
CA VAL A 255 12.92 15.30 18.80
C VAL A 255 11.89 14.18 18.61
N ASP A 256 10.82 14.19 19.39
CA ASP A 256 9.70 13.28 19.20
C ASP A 256 8.95 13.59 17.90
N CYS A 257 8.64 12.53 17.13
CA CYS A 257 8.06 12.71 15.80
C CYS A 257 6.61 13.23 15.86
N GLU A 258 5.83 12.90 16.88
CA GLU A 258 4.45 13.35 17.04
C GLU A 258 4.41 14.81 17.47
N GLU A 259 5.27 15.20 18.43
CA GLU A 259 5.44 16.60 18.84
C GLU A 259 5.88 17.49 17.67
N LEU A 260 6.82 17.01 16.85
CA LEU A 260 7.25 17.71 15.63
C LEU A 260 6.09 17.84 14.63
N GLY A 261 5.35 16.75 14.41
CA GLY A 261 4.18 16.75 13.53
C GLY A 261 3.12 17.77 13.96
N GLU A 262 2.82 17.85 15.26
CA GLU A 262 1.90 18.84 15.81
C GLU A 262 2.42 20.28 15.68
N ALA A 263 3.71 20.50 15.95
CA ALA A 263 4.32 21.82 15.82
C ALA A 263 4.28 22.34 14.38
N LEU A 264 4.43 21.44 13.40
CA LEU A 264 4.29 21.76 11.97
C LEU A 264 2.83 21.99 11.58
N ALA A 265 1.91 21.18 12.10
CA ALA A 265 0.47 21.34 11.83
C ALA A 265 -0.05 22.72 12.31
N ARG A 266 0.40 23.20 13.48
CA ARG A 266 0.09 24.55 13.98
C ARG A 266 0.57 25.68 13.07
N GLN A 267 1.52 25.41 12.18
CA GLN A 267 2.03 26.34 11.16
C GLN A 267 1.47 26.07 9.75
N GLY A 268 0.41 25.27 9.64
CA GLY A 268 -0.27 24.98 8.38
C GLY A 268 0.43 23.92 7.50
N ILE A 269 1.38 23.15 8.05
CA ILE A 269 2.04 22.04 7.35
C ILE A 269 1.43 20.73 7.79
N ALA A 270 0.60 20.14 6.94
CA ALA A 270 -0.04 18.85 7.19
C ALA A 270 0.89 17.69 6.80
N LEU A 271 1.48 17.05 7.79
CA LEU A 271 2.28 15.83 7.66
C LEU A 271 1.69 14.72 8.55
N ARG A 272 2.14 13.51 8.34
CA ARG A 272 1.80 12.41 9.23
C ARG A 272 3.01 12.01 10.05
N ALA A 273 2.84 11.83 11.36
CA ALA A 273 3.85 11.34 12.29
C ALA A 273 3.45 9.97 12.88
N GLY A 274 4.40 9.26 13.45
CA GLY A 274 4.23 7.99 14.14
C GLY A 274 4.61 6.76 13.30
N LEU A 275 3.94 5.62 13.56
CA LEU A 275 4.25 4.32 12.93
C LEU A 275 3.52 4.06 11.61
N HIS A 276 2.71 4.98 11.13
CA HIS A 276 1.99 4.90 9.84
C HIS A 276 1.22 3.59 9.61
N CYS A 277 0.81 2.90 10.70
CA CYS A 277 0.17 1.57 10.66
C CYS A 277 1.03 0.48 9.97
N ALA A 278 2.35 0.58 10.01
CA ALA A 278 3.28 -0.38 9.45
C ALA A 278 4.49 -0.63 10.39
N PRO A 279 4.26 -1.19 11.59
CA PRO A 279 5.31 -1.36 12.59
C PRO A 279 6.47 -2.24 12.11
N LEU A 280 6.22 -3.20 11.23
CA LEU A 280 7.25 -4.04 10.64
C LEU A 280 8.27 -3.20 9.85
N ALA A 281 7.81 -2.24 9.04
CA ALA A 281 8.68 -1.36 8.29
C ALA A 281 9.61 -0.55 9.22
N HIS A 282 9.11 -0.08 10.35
CA HIS A 282 9.91 0.63 11.33
C HIS A 282 10.94 -0.27 12.02
N ARG A 283 10.66 -1.56 12.15
CA ARG A 283 11.61 -2.53 12.72
C ARG A 283 12.85 -2.66 11.82
N THR A 284 12.70 -2.68 10.50
CA THR A 284 13.82 -2.85 9.54
C THR A 284 14.88 -1.74 9.63
N VAL A 285 14.52 -0.57 10.15
CA VAL A 285 15.42 0.61 10.26
C VAL A 285 15.62 1.11 11.70
N GLY A 286 15.10 0.38 12.70
CA GLY A 286 15.27 0.70 14.10
C GLY A 286 14.45 1.90 14.61
N THR A 287 13.38 2.30 13.91
CA THR A 287 12.52 3.44 14.32
C THR A 287 11.20 3.00 14.97
N LEU A 288 11.08 1.75 15.41
CA LEU A 288 9.85 1.23 16.01
C LEU A 288 9.44 2.00 17.28
N LYS A 289 10.41 2.51 18.04
CA LYS A 289 10.13 3.28 19.27
C LYS A 289 9.85 4.76 19.02
N THR A 290 10.47 5.33 17.99
CA THR A 290 10.41 6.77 17.70
C THR A 290 9.39 7.15 16.65
N GLY A 291 8.96 6.19 15.80
CA GLY A 291 8.23 6.53 14.60
C GLY A 291 9.06 7.35 13.60
N THR A 292 8.38 7.96 12.65
CA THR A 292 8.95 8.93 11.69
C THR A 292 7.92 10.01 11.37
N VAL A 293 8.39 11.16 10.89
CA VAL A 293 7.53 12.12 10.18
C VAL A 293 7.60 11.80 8.69
N ARG A 294 6.45 11.80 8.02
CA ARG A 294 6.32 11.44 6.61
C ARG A 294 5.80 12.61 5.77
N PHE A 295 6.60 13.01 4.79
CA PHE A 295 6.24 13.91 3.72
C PHE A 295 5.74 13.10 2.51
N SER A 296 4.57 13.45 1.98
CA SER A 296 3.93 12.74 0.86
C SER A 296 3.23 13.77 -0.03
N PRO A 297 3.91 14.34 -1.03
CA PRO A 297 3.29 15.24 -2.00
C PRO A 297 2.38 14.48 -2.94
N SER A 298 1.45 15.18 -3.56
CA SER A 298 0.52 14.66 -4.57
C SER A 298 0.63 15.46 -5.87
N ALA A 299 -0.12 15.06 -6.89
CA ALA A 299 -0.21 15.79 -8.15
C ALA A 299 -0.64 17.27 -8.01
N PHE A 300 -1.22 17.65 -6.87
CA PHE A 300 -1.73 19.00 -6.62
C PHE A 300 -0.76 19.91 -5.86
N ASN A 301 0.34 19.36 -5.34
CA ASN A 301 1.32 20.17 -4.62
C ASN A 301 2.27 20.91 -5.58
N THR A 302 2.84 22.01 -5.10
CA THR A 302 3.74 22.88 -5.87
C THR A 302 5.14 22.92 -5.28
N SER A 303 6.12 23.26 -6.12
CA SER A 303 7.51 23.48 -5.69
C SER A 303 7.63 24.56 -4.60
N GLN A 304 6.78 25.61 -4.65
CA GLN A 304 6.79 26.67 -3.64
C GLN A 304 6.35 26.16 -2.27
N GLN A 305 5.35 25.25 -2.22
CA GLN A 305 4.92 24.62 -0.96
C GLN A 305 6.03 23.75 -0.35
N VAL A 306 6.85 23.10 -1.17
CA VAL A 306 8.02 22.32 -0.69
C VAL A 306 9.09 23.23 -0.07
N VAL A 307 9.36 24.38 -0.69
CA VAL A 307 10.29 25.38 -0.11
C VAL A 307 9.76 25.91 1.22
N GLN A 308 8.47 26.27 1.27
CA GLN A 308 7.82 26.73 2.49
C GLN A 308 7.88 25.66 3.61
N PHE A 309 7.59 24.41 3.28
CA PHE A 309 7.71 23.28 4.21
C PHE A 309 9.13 23.18 4.79
N ALA A 310 10.16 23.18 3.94
CA ALA A 310 11.55 23.06 4.38
C ALA A 310 11.96 24.23 5.31
N GLN A 311 11.60 25.45 4.97
CA GLN A 311 11.87 26.63 5.79
C GLN A 311 11.19 26.60 7.16
N ILE A 312 9.91 26.16 7.19
CA ILE A 312 9.15 26.03 8.43
C ILE A 312 9.75 24.92 9.29
N LEU A 313 10.05 23.75 8.70
CA LEU A 313 10.66 22.64 9.41
C LEU A 313 12.00 23.03 10.07
N GLN A 314 12.90 23.64 9.31
CA GLN A 314 14.21 24.08 9.82
C GLN A 314 14.08 25.10 10.96
N ARG A 315 13.10 26.03 10.86
CA ARG A 315 12.84 26.99 11.94
C ARG A 315 12.24 26.33 13.18
N THR A 316 11.40 25.32 12.98
CA THR A 316 10.75 24.58 14.08
C THR A 316 11.77 23.76 14.87
N ILE A 317 12.63 23.03 14.17
CA ILE A 317 13.68 22.21 14.80
C ILE A 317 14.61 23.07 15.66
N ARG A 318 15.01 24.27 15.20
CA ARG A 318 15.87 25.17 15.97
C ARG A 318 15.25 25.69 17.27
N LYS A 319 13.93 25.54 17.45
CA LYS A 319 13.17 26.01 18.63
C LYS A 319 12.82 24.88 19.58
N MET A 320 12.96 23.63 19.17
CA MET A 320 12.76 22.42 19.97
C MET A 320 14.07 21.98 20.64
#